data_41b2d1e7d67c28352489aca415ce7ec7
#
_entry.id   41b2d1e7d67c28352489aca415ce7ec7
#
_cell.length_a   1.000
_cell.length_b   1.000
_cell.length_c   1.000
_cell.angle_alpha   90.00
_cell.angle_beta   90.00
_cell.angle_gamma   90.00
#
_symmetry.space_group_name_H-M   'P 1'
#
loop_
_entity.id
_entity.type
_entity.pdbx_description
1 polymer ?
#
loop_
_entity_poly.entity_id
_entity_poly.type
_entity_poly.pdbx_seq_one_letter_code
_entity_poly.pdbx_strand_id
1 'polypeptide(L)'
;MVNADTRFRIVWNVLWTAPQEQTFHEFLDALVIATLGRKWFDEQIQLPLDNQNVIRRWRSSLLSLVDKPANTADGGHIRTGHVEAYMHFGYDLYWLQILHKLPERLIARLKDRSYFQGARYEILVAAVFARAGFDIQWLDDVVKEGKHCEFIATHKSTGTRLGVETKSRLRSGALHFRGQVSPETHLKGDIFGLYETATKQLPTDGTPSFIFIDANWPMSVPTGTPAYSNFPVDAFPWTKEVRDGLTSRWNNLDGNTAETGVFVTSLAYYYEDSEAAPSPVGMGGCFLSPKPSAPLNNAAAIDDLVYCLRHYDFIPRQL
;
A
#
# COMPACT_ATOMS: atom_id res chain seq x y z
N MET A 1 -13.58 -38.31 0.10
CA MET A 1 -12.75 -38.34 -1.11
C MET A 1 -12.55 -36.88 -1.54
N VAL A 2 -11.31 -36.39 -1.47
CA VAL A 2 -10.99 -35.06 -2.02
C VAL A 2 -10.92 -35.23 -3.54
N ASN A 3 -11.76 -34.49 -4.26
CA ASN A 3 -11.75 -34.54 -5.73
C ASN A 3 -10.40 -33.97 -6.21
N ALA A 4 -9.69 -34.67 -7.10
CA ALA A 4 -8.38 -34.26 -7.59
C ALA A 4 -8.40 -32.89 -8.30
N ASP A 5 -9.61 -32.42 -8.68
CA ASP A 5 -9.84 -31.18 -9.40
C ASP A 5 -10.18 -29.97 -8.49
N THR A 6 -9.92 -30.08 -7.18
CA THR A 6 -10.22 -29.01 -6.23
C THR A 6 -8.95 -28.45 -5.62
N ARG A 7 -8.77 -27.13 -5.71
CA ARG A 7 -7.73 -26.40 -4.99
C ARG A 7 -8.20 -26.04 -3.59
N PHE A 8 -7.27 -26.06 -2.65
CA PHE A 8 -7.50 -25.70 -1.26
C PHE A 8 -6.59 -24.54 -0.88
N ARG A 9 -7.15 -23.58 -0.17
CA ARG A 9 -6.39 -22.52 0.50
C ARG A 9 -6.92 -22.36 1.91
N ILE A 10 -6.01 -22.26 2.86
CA ILE A 10 -6.39 -21.94 4.23
C ILE A 10 -5.96 -20.50 4.48
N VAL A 11 -6.94 -19.64 4.76
CA VAL A 11 -6.71 -18.26 5.17
C VAL A 11 -7.35 -18.10 6.53
N TRP A 12 -6.54 -17.84 7.52
CA TRP A 12 -6.93 -17.88 8.92
C TRP A 12 -7.43 -19.29 9.29
N ASN A 13 -8.66 -19.39 9.80
CA ASN A 13 -9.34 -20.64 10.15
C ASN A 13 -10.38 -21.06 9.09
N VAL A 14 -10.38 -20.42 7.93
CA VAL A 14 -11.31 -20.68 6.84
C VAL A 14 -10.61 -21.50 5.75
N LEU A 15 -11.17 -22.67 5.47
CA LEU A 15 -10.78 -23.47 4.31
C LEU A 15 -11.55 -22.97 3.09
N TRP A 16 -10.82 -22.42 2.14
CA TRP A 16 -11.34 -22.04 0.83
C TRP A 16 -11.16 -23.20 -0.14
N THR A 17 -12.24 -23.54 -0.82
CA THR A 17 -12.23 -24.55 -1.88
C THR A 17 -12.64 -23.90 -3.20
N ALA A 18 -11.94 -24.23 -4.27
CA ALA A 18 -12.22 -23.71 -5.58
C ALA A 18 -11.90 -24.75 -6.65
N PRO A 19 -12.52 -24.67 -7.84
CA PRO A 19 -12.10 -25.43 -9.01
C PRO A 19 -10.62 -25.23 -9.31
N GLN A 20 -9.98 -26.24 -9.92
CA GLN A 20 -8.54 -26.19 -10.18
C GLN A 20 -8.15 -25.07 -11.16
N GLU A 21 -9.04 -24.71 -12.08
CA GLU A 21 -8.89 -23.63 -13.05
C GLU A 21 -9.01 -22.23 -12.46
N GLN A 22 -9.55 -22.07 -11.23
CA GLN A 22 -9.65 -20.77 -10.60
C GLN A 22 -8.26 -20.17 -10.34
N THR A 23 -8.03 -18.99 -10.88
CA THR A 23 -6.78 -18.25 -10.72
C THR A 23 -6.64 -17.68 -9.31
N PHE A 24 -5.42 -17.30 -8.95
CA PHE A 24 -5.20 -16.59 -7.67
C PHE A 24 -5.87 -15.22 -7.66
N HIS A 25 -5.96 -14.54 -8.79
CA HIS A 25 -6.64 -13.24 -8.91
C HIS A 25 -8.14 -13.35 -8.63
N GLU A 26 -8.82 -14.39 -9.14
CA GLU A 26 -10.24 -14.65 -8.81
C GLU A 26 -10.44 -14.97 -7.32
N PHE A 27 -9.48 -15.70 -6.74
CA PHE A 27 -9.49 -15.92 -5.30
C PHE A 27 -9.34 -14.60 -4.52
N LEU A 28 -8.47 -13.67 -4.95
CA LEU A 28 -8.32 -12.37 -4.31
C LEU A 28 -9.60 -11.54 -4.38
N ASP A 29 -10.33 -11.54 -5.52
CA ASP A 29 -11.65 -10.90 -5.60
C ASP A 29 -12.64 -11.48 -4.57
N ALA A 30 -12.73 -12.80 -4.50
CA ALA A 30 -13.58 -13.47 -3.52
C ALA A 30 -13.19 -13.13 -2.07
N LEU A 31 -11.90 -13.06 -1.78
CA LEU A 31 -11.36 -12.70 -0.47
C LEU A 31 -11.72 -11.26 -0.09
N VAL A 32 -11.59 -10.30 -1.00
CA VAL A 32 -11.98 -8.90 -0.77
C VAL A 32 -13.48 -8.82 -0.44
N ILE A 33 -14.32 -9.53 -1.21
CA ILE A 33 -15.78 -9.56 -0.95
C ILE A 33 -16.08 -10.16 0.42
N ALA A 34 -15.44 -11.25 0.78
CA ALA A 34 -15.62 -11.88 2.08
C ALA A 34 -15.18 -10.99 3.24
N THR A 35 -14.03 -10.31 3.09
CA THR A 35 -13.45 -9.42 4.11
C THR A 35 -14.32 -8.19 4.37
N LEU A 36 -14.80 -7.55 3.31
CA LEU A 36 -15.63 -6.35 3.43
C LEU A 36 -17.12 -6.69 3.64
N GLY A 37 -17.52 -7.90 3.34
CA GLY A 37 -18.87 -8.39 3.44
C GLY A 37 -19.70 -8.17 2.17
N ARG A 38 -20.35 -9.24 1.69
CA ARG A 38 -21.18 -9.22 0.47
C ARG A 38 -22.29 -8.18 0.57
N LYS A 39 -22.97 -8.12 1.71
CA LYS A 39 -24.04 -7.14 1.94
C LYS A 39 -23.57 -5.70 1.71
N TRP A 40 -22.37 -5.35 2.19
CA TRP A 40 -21.80 -4.02 1.97
C TRP A 40 -21.56 -3.75 0.47
N PHE A 41 -21.04 -4.73 -0.30
CA PHE A 41 -20.89 -4.60 -1.75
C PHE A 41 -22.22 -4.40 -2.46
N ASP A 42 -23.27 -5.15 -2.06
CA ASP A 42 -24.60 -5.06 -2.64
C ASP A 42 -25.25 -3.68 -2.35
N GLU A 43 -25.02 -3.15 -1.17
CA GLU A 43 -25.46 -1.78 -0.81
C GLU A 43 -24.72 -0.73 -1.65
N GLN A 44 -23.40 -0.90 -1.89
CA GLN A 44 -22.63 0.02 -2.73
C GLN A 44 -23.13 0.05 -4.18
N ILE A 45 -23.58 -1.07 -4.74
CA ILE A 45 -24.11 -1.13 -6.12
C ILE A 45 -25.35 -0.24 -6.29
N GLN A 46 -26.15 -0.08 -5.25
CA GLN A 46 -27.36 0.73 -5.28
C GLN A 46 -27.08 2.24 -5.24
N LEU A 47 -25.87 2.65 -4.91
CA LEU A 47 -25.50 4.06 -4.86
C LEU A 47 -25.17 4.60 -6.26
N PRO A 48 -25.44 5.89 -6.53
CA PRO A 48 -24.89 6.56 -7.69
C PRO A 48 -23.35 6.43 -7.73
N LEU A 49 -22.79 6.31 -8.94
CA LEU A 49 -21.36 6.03 -9.15
C LEU A 49 -20.45 6.93 -8.30
N ASP A 50 -20.74 8.23 -8.25
CA ASP A 50 -19.93 9.19 -7.49
C ASP A 50 -20.04 9.04 -5.97
N ASN A 51 -21.04 8.30 -5.49
CA ASN A 51 -21.23 8.01 -4.08
C ASN A 51 -20.70 6.64 -3.66
N GLN A 52 -20.35 5.80 -4.63
CA GLN A 52 -19.77 4.49 -4.33
C GLN A 52 -18.38 4.63 -3.70
N ASN A 53 -18.06 3.69 -2.80
CA ASN A 53 -16.70 3.58 -2.27
C ASN A 53 -15.70 3.22 -3.39
N VAL A 54 -14.48 3.70 -3.28
CA VAL A 54 -13.43 3.51 -4.28
C VAL A 54 -13.14 2.03 -4.55
N ILE A 55 -13.17 1.17 -3.54
CA ILE A 55 -12.96 -0.28 -3.70
C ILE A 55 -14.03 -0.89 -4.63
N ARG A 56 -15.30 -0.46 -4.47
CA ARG A 56 -16.38 -0.92 -5.35
C ARG A 56 -16.17 -0.47 -6.79
N ARG A 57 -15.68 0.75 -7.00
CA ARG A 57 -15.36 1.28 -8.33
C ARG A 57 -14.18 0.54 -8.96
N TRP A 58 -13.10 0.29 -8.22
CA TRP A 58 -11.99 -0.54 -8.70
C TRP A 58 -12.45 -1.93 -9.14
N ARG A 59 -13.32 -2.57 -8.33
CA ARG A 59 -13.93 -3.85 -8.71
C ARG A 59 -14.77 -3.75 -9.98
N SER A 60 -15.47 -2.65 -10.19
CA SER A 60 -16.22 -2.43 -11.44
C SER A 60 -15.30 -2.40 -12.65
N SER A 61 -14.15 -1.74 -12.56
CA SER A 61 -13.14 -1.73 -13.61
C SER A 61 -12.63 -3.16 -13.91
N LEU A 62 -12.38 -3.97 -12.86
CA LEU A 62 -12.00 -5.37 -13.04
C LEU A 62 -13.07 -6.17 -13.78
N LEU A 63 -14.34 -6.11 -13.35
CA LEU A 63 -15.41 -6.84 -13.98
C LEU A 63 -15.61 -6.41 -15.45
N SER A 64 -15.56 -5.10 -15.70
CA SER A 64 -15.62 -4.56 -17.06
C SER A 64 -14.45 -5.02 -17.94
N LEU A 65 -13.27 -5.25 -17.37
CA LEU A 65 -12.12 -5.77 -18.10
C LEU A 65 -12.29 -7.24 -18.46
N VAL A 66 -12.73 -8.06 -17.50
CA VAL A 66 -12.92 -9.51 -17.68
C VAL A 66 -14.02 -9.83 -18.70
N ASP A 67 -15.04 -8.97 -18.81
CA ASP A 67 -16.13 -9.13 -19.78
C ASP A 67 -15.72 -8.83 -21.23
N LYS A 68 -14.50 -8.28 -21.44
CA LYS A 68 -13.98 -7.96 -22.78
C LYS A 68 -13.17 -9.13 -23.36
N PRO A 69 -13.02 -9.19 -24.69
CA PRO A 69 -12.08 -10.11 -25.32
C PRO A 69 -10.64 -9.84 -24.83
N ALA A 70 -9.88 -10.91 -24.66
CA ALA A 70 -8.45 -10.80 -24.37
C ALA A 70 -7.73 -9.92 -25.40
N ASN A 71 -6.82 -9.08 -24.95
CA ASN A 71 -6.11 -8.10 -25.78
C ASN A 71 -4.59 -8.19 -25.69
N THR A 72 -4.07 -9.24 -25.04
CA THR A 72 -2.64 -9.59 -25.02
C THR A 72 -2.38 -10.86 -25.80
N ALA A 73 -1.16 -11.04 -26.31
CA ALA A 73 -0.78 -12.20 -27.12
C ALA A 73 -0.88 -13.55 -26.38
N ASP A 74 -0.80 -13.53 -25.06
CA ASP A 74 -0.91 -14.70 -24.17
C ASP A 74 -2.35 -14.96 -23.69
N GLY A 75 -3.34 -14.29 -24.29
CA GLY A 75 -4.76 -14.46 -23.95
C GLY A 75 -5.19 -13.73 -22.67
N GLY A 76 -4.42 -12.78 -22.21
CA GLY A 76 -4.75 -11.94 -21.07
C GLY A 76 -5.33 -10.57 -21.43
N HIS A 77 -5.35 -9.68 -20.44
CA HIS A 77 -5.82 -8.30 -20.58
C HIS A 77 -4.74 -7.32 -20.12
N ILE A 78 -4.63 -6.19 -20.84
CA ILE A 78 -3.89 -5.03 -20.35
C ILE A 78 -4.67 -4.46 -19.18
N ARG A 79 -4.06 -4.42 -18.00
CA ARG A 79 -4.69 -3.97 -16.76
C ARG A 79 -4.67 -2.45 -16.67
N THR A 80 -5.77 -1.86 -16.23
CA THR A 80 -5.84 -0.44 -15.87
C THR A 80 -5.32 -0.23 -14.44
N GLY A 81 -5.04 1.01 -14.07
CA GLY A 81 -4.59 1.33 -12.73
C GLY A 81 -5.60 0.94 -11.64
N HIS A 82 -6.90 1.07 -11.90
CA HIS A 82 -7.93 0.63 -10.96
C HIS A 82 -7.93 -0.88 -10.75
N VAL A 83 -7.70 -1.66 -11.80
CA VAL A 83 -7.58 -3.12 -11.70
C VAL A 83 -6.36 -3.51 -10.89
N GLU A 84 -5.21 -2.87 -11.14
CA GLU A 84 -4.00 -3.07 -10.36
C GLU A 84 -4.22 -2.70 -8.88
N ALA A 85 -4.80 -1.53 -8.62
CA ALA A 85 -5.09 -1.09 -7.26
C ALA A 85 -5.98 -2.09 -6.50
N TYR A 86 -6.99 -2.67 -7.19
CA TYR A 86 -7.87 -3.67 -6.60
C TYR A 86 -7.17 -4.98 -6.30
N MET A 87 -6.36 -5.48 -7.25
CA MET A 87 -5.63 -6.73 -7.08
C MET A 87 -4.58 -6.63 -5.97
N HIS A 88 -3.80 -5.55 -5.94
CA HIS A 88 -2.84 -5.30 -4.85
C HIS A 88 -3.53 -5.14 -3.50
N PHE A 89 -4.67 -4.48 -3.46
CA PHE A 89 -5.47 -4.40 -2.24
C PHE A 89 -5.90 -5.80 -1.75
N GLY A 90 -6.40 -6.64 -2.66
CA GLY A 90 -6.73 -8.04 -2.32
C GLY A 90 -5.52 -8.83 -1.81
N TYR A 91 -4.35 -8.62 -2.42
CA TYR A 91 -3.12 -9.30 -2.03
C TYR A 91 -2.58 -8.83 -0.68
N ASP A 92 -2.70 -7.54 -0.36
CA ASP A 92 -2.35 -7.02 0.97
C ASP A 92 -3.28 -7.60 2.05
N LEU A 93 -4.58 -7.64 1.79
CA LEU A 93 -5.54 -8.28 2.69
C LEU A 93 -5.22 -9.77 2.90
N TYR A 94 -4.85 -10.48 1.85
CA TYR A 94 -4.46 -11.88 1.92
C TYR A 94 -3.31 -12.08 2.92
N TRP A 95 -2.21 -11.32 2.79
CA TRP A 95 -1.06 -11.44 3.68
C TRP A 95 -1.39 -11.14 5.13
N LEU A 96 -2.18 -10.10 5.39
CA LEU A 96 -2.57 -9.75 6.76
C LEU A 96 -3.53 -10.78 7.36
N GLN A 97 -4.41 -11.38 6.56
CA GLN A 97 -5.34 -12.40 7.04
C GLN A 97 -4.66 -13.73 7.36
N ILE A 98 -3.75 -14.22 6.52
CA ILE A 98 -3.02 -15.47 6.82
C ILE A 98 -2.17 -15.37 8.09
N LEU A 99 -1.77 -14.16 8.47
CA LEU A 99 -1.02 -13.89 9.70
C LEU A 99 -1.91 -13.47 10.88
N HIS A 100 -3.22 -13.42 10.71
CA HIS A 100 -4.19 -12.95 11.71
C HIS A 100 -3.91 -11.51 12.18
N LYS A 101 -3.51 -10.63 11.26
CA LYS A 101 -3.05 -9.28 11.56
C LYS A 101 -3.93 -8.18 10.95
N LEU A 102 -5.14 -8.49 10.48
CA LEU A 102 -6.06 -7.50 9.93
C LEU A 102 -7.10 -7.07 10.99
N PRO A 103 -6.97 -5.87 11.59
CA PRO A 103 -7.90 -5.41 12.61
C PRO A 103 -9.26 -5.01 12.03
N GLU A 104 -10.34 -5.28 12.73
CA GLU A 104 -11.71 -4.87 12.32
C GLU A 104 -11.86 -3.36 12.18
N ARG A 105 -11.14 -2.56 13.00
CA ARG A 105 -11.15 -1.10 12.90
C ARG A 105 -10.65 -0.60 11.54
N LEU A 106 -9.64 -1.26 10.94
CA LEU A 106 -9.18 -0.91 9.61
C LEU A 106 -10.20 -1.29 8.54
N ILE A 107 -10.87 -2.43 8.67
CA ILE A 107 -11.97 -2.82 7.79
C ILE A 107 -13.10 -1.77 7.83
N ALA A 108 -13.45 -1.30 9.02
CA ALA A 108 -14.47 -0.24 9.16
C ALA A 108 -14.03 1.06 8.48
N ARG A 109 -12.77 1.49 8.68
CA ARG A 109 -12.21 2.71 8.06
C ARG A 109 -12.10 2.60 6.53
N LEU A 110 -11.82 1.41 5.98
CA LEU A 110 -11.83 1.18 4.53
C LEU A 110 -13.21 1.41 3.91
N LYS A 111 -14.28 1.13 4.64
CA LYS A 111 -15.66 1.35 4.18
C LYS A 111 -16.09 2.80 4.23
N ASP A 112 -15.41 3.62 5.00
CA ASP A 112 -15.66 5.06 5.13
C ASP A 112 -14.76 5.85 4.19
N ARG A 113 -15.38 6.59 3.26
CA ARG A 113 -14.65 7.39 2.24
C ARG A 113 -13.71 8.42 2.84
N SER A 114 -14.04 8.95 4.02
CA SER A 114 -13.24 9.97 4.70
C SER A 114 -11.93 9.41 5.27
N TYR A 115 -11.91 8.13 5.61
CA TYR A 115 -10.77 7.45 6.24
C TYR A 115 -10.07 6.46 5.31
N PHE A 116 -10.64 6.22 4.13
CA PHE A 116 -10.18 5.19 3.20
C PHE A 116 -8.68 5.29 2.87
N GLN A 117 -8.20 6.48 2.47
CA GLN A 117 -6.82 6.66 2.03
C GLN A 117 -5.81 6.26 3.12
N GLY A 118 -6.01 6.77 4.34
CA GLY A 118 -5.15 6.41 5.47
C GLY A 118 -5.20 4.91 5.78
N ALA A 119 -6.40 4.35 5.93
CA ALA A 119 -6.56 2.93 6.24
C ALA A 119 -5.97 2.03 5.14
N ARG A 120 -6.15 2.40 3.86
CA ARG A 120 -5.56 1.67 2.73
C ARG A 120 -4.03 1.67 2.82
N TYR A 121 -3.43 2.80 3.17
CA TYR A 121 -1.98 2.91 3.25
C TYR A 121 -1.41 2.18 4.46
N GLU A 122 -2.05 2.24 5.62
CA GLU A 122 -1.69 1.44 6.81
C GLU A 122 -1.67 -0.07 6.48
N ILE A 123 -2.70 -0.55 5.79
CA ILE A 123 -2.79 -1.95 5.33
C ILE A 123 -1.66 -2.29 4.37
N LEU A 124 -1.38 -1.42 3.39
CA LEU A 124 -0.29 -1.63 2.44
C LEU A 124 1.05 -1.79 3.15
N VAL A 125 1.39 -0.84 4.02
CA VAL A 125 2.68 -0.86 4.72
C VAL A 125 2.79 -2.10 5.61
N ALA A 126 1.75 -2.41 6.39
CA ALA A 126 1.73 -3.61 7.21
C ALA A 126 1.86 -4.90 6.38
N ALA A 127 1.20 -4.99 5.22
CA ALA A 127 1.30 -6.14 4.32
C ALA A 127 2.72 -6.29 3.73
N VAL A 128 3.40 -5.20 3.41
CA VAL A 128 4.80 -5.21 2.98
C VAL A 128 5.70 -5.77 4.07
N PHE A 129 5.54 -5.32 5.33
CA PHE A 129 6.27 -5.89 6.47
C PHE A 129 5.95 -7.37 6.68
N ALA A 130 4.69 -7.75 6.57
CA ALA A 130 4.27 -9.15 6.66
C ALA A 130 4.94 -10.04 5.59
N ARG A 131 4.99 -9.57 4.34
CA ARG A 131 5.68 -10.23 3.22
C ARG A 131 7.18 -10.33 3.44
N ALA A 132 7.78 -9.33 4.08
CA ALA A 132 9.19 -9.29 4.44
C ALA A 132 9.53 -10.14 5.70
N GLY A 133 8.60 -10.96 6.19
CA GLY A 133 8.83 -11.89 7.29
C GLY A 133 8.69 -11.28 8.68
N PHE A 134 8.11 -10.10 8.82
CA PHE A 134 7.84 -9.50 10.12
C PHE A 134 6.52 -9.99 10.72
N ASP A 135 6.49 -10.13 12.03
CA ASP A 135 5.26 -10.18 12.82
C ASP A 135 4.80 -8.75 13.16
N ILE A 136 3.50 -8.50 13.09
CA ILE A 136 2.89 -7.18 13.25
C ILE A 136 2.14 -7.12 14.57
N GLN A 137 2.43 -6.12 15.40
CA GLN A 137 1.69 -5.80 16.61
C GLN A 137 1.11 -4.39 16.48
N TRP A 138 -0.19 -4.29 16.21
CA TRP A 138 -0.90 -3.02 16.16
C TRP A 138 -0.96 -2.40 17.55
N LEU A 139 -0.57 -1.13 17.67
CA LEU A 139 -0.53 -0.47 18.99
C LEU A 139 -1.89 0.05 19.41
N ASP A 140 -2.76 0.49 18.52
CA ASP A 140 -4.14 0.87 18.85
C ASP A 140 -4.92 -0.25 19.56
N ASP A 141 -4.55 -1.52 19.32
CA ASP A 141 -5.19 -2.67 19.96
C ASP A 141 -4.68 -2.90 21.38
N VAL A 142 -3.52 -2.37 21.73
CA VAL A 142 -2.79 -2.61 22.98
C VAL A 142 -2.73 -1.37 23.86
N VAL A 143 -2.44 -0.21 23.26
CA VAL A 143 -2.24 1.07 23.96
C VAL A 143 -3.52 1.90 23.84
N LYS A 144 -4.23 2.07 24.93
CA LYS A 144 -5.51 2.79 24.93
C LYS A 144 -5.39 4.29 25.08
N GLU A 145 -4.26 4.79 25.55
CA GLU A 145 -4.03 6.19 25.83
C GLU A 145 -2.65 6.65 25.33
N GLY A 146 -2.58 7.91 24.89
CA GLY A 146 -1.35 8.53 24.43
C GLY A 146 -1.14 8.46 22.91
N LYS A 147 -0.05 9.09 22.46
CA LYS A 147 0.38 9.06 21.05
C LYS A 147 1.36 7.91 20.88
N HIS A 148 1.15 7.10 19.88
CA HIS A 148 2.02 5.97 19.52
C HIS A 148 2.03 5.80 18.00
N CYS A 149 3.04 5.11 17.48
CA CYS A 149 3.08 4.73 16.08
C CYS A 149 2.01 3.66 15.76
N GLU A 150 1.76 3.40 14.49
CA GLU A 150 0.69 2.49 14.08
C GLU A 150 0.92 1.06 14.56
N PHE A 151 2.15 0.54 14.42
CA PHE A 151 2.49 -0.81 14.86
C PHE A 151 3.97 -0.99 15.18
N ILE A 152 4.27 -2.03 15.93
CA ILE A 152 5.62 -2.60 16.06
C ILE A 152 5.74 -3.80 15.13
N ALA A 153 6.80 -3.82 14.34
CA ALA A 153 7.17 -4.93 13.47
C ALA A 153 8.37 -5.69 14.04
N THR A 154 8.26 -7.00 14.20
CA THR A 154 9.36 -7.85 14.68
C THR A 154 9.75 -8.86 13.62
N HIS A 155 10.96 -8.77 13.08
CA HIS A 155 11.44 -9.69 12.06
C HIS A 155 11.69 -11.07 12.63
N LYS A 156 11.03 -12.11 12.09
CA LYS A 156 10.96 -13.44 12.69
C LYS A 156 12.31 -14.16 12.76
N SER A 157 13.18 -13.94 11.75
CA SER A 157 14.46 -14.64 11.68
C SER A 157 15.58 -13.96 12.46
N THR A 158 15.56 -12.61 12.56
CA THR A 158 16.64 -11.84 13.21
C THR A 158 16.26 -11.28 14.58
N GLY A 159 14.95 -11.26 14.92
CA GLY A 159 14.44 -10.61 16.13
C GLY A 159 14.48 -9.08 16.06
N THR A 160 14.83 -8.49 14.92
CA THR A 160 14.85 -7.04 14.72
C THR A 160 13.47 -6.45 14.96
N ARG A 161 13.41 -5.46 15.88
CA ARG A 161 12.18 -4.78 16.25
C ARG A 161 12.21 -3.35 15.74
N LEU A 162 11.13 -2.94 15.07
CA LEU A 162 11.00 -1.64 14.42
C LEU A 162 9.65 -1.00 14.80
N GLY A 163 9.66 0.28 15.16
CA GLY A 163 8.46 1.11 15.22
C GLY A 163 8.09 1.59 13.81
N VAL A 164 6.82 1.54 13.46
CA VAL A 164 6.34 1.94 12.14
C VAL A 164 5.19 2.92 12.27
N GLU A 165 5.38 4.08 11.70
CA GLU A 165 4.37 5.12 11.60
C GLU A 165 4.00 5.35 10.15
N THR A 166 2.70 5.53 9.87
CA THR A 166 2.21 5.74 8.51
C THR A 166 1.39 7.01 8.39
N LYS A 167 1.57 7.73 7.31
CA LYS A 167 0.77 8.90 6.96
C LYS A 167 0.41 8.87 5.48
N SER A 168 -0.79 9.31 5.14
CA SER A 168 -1.22 9.46 3.76
C SER A 168 -1.65 10.90 3.51
N ARG A 169 -1.14 11.48 2.43
CA ARG A 169 -1.51 12.82 2.00
C ARG A 169 -2.90 12.79 1.37
N LEU A 170 -3.88 13.36 2.05
CA LEU A 170 -5.22 13.52 1.50
C LEU A 170 -5.19 14.63 0.42
N ARG A 171 -5.46 14.23 -0.83
CA ARG A 171 -5.56 15.18 -1.95
C ARG A 171 -6.98 15.30 -2.43
N SER A 172 -7.44 16.54 -2.59
CA SER A 172 -8.75 16.82 -3.17
C SER A 172 -8.84 16.24 -4.58
N GLY A 173 -9.95 15.57 -4.89
CA GLY A 173 -10.18 14.92 -6.17
C GLY A 173 -9.44 13.59 -6.38
N ALA A 174 -8.51 13.22 -5.51
CA ALA A 174 -7.83 11.94 -5.56
C ALA A 174 -8.61 10.86 -4.81
N LEU A 175 -8.65 9.63 -5.35
CA LEU A 175 -9.36 8.50 -4.74
C LEU A 175 -10.78 8.84 -4.27
N HIS A 176 -11.47 9.66 -5.05
CA HIS A 176 -12.83 10.17 -4.77
C HIS A 176 -12.96 11.01 -3.48
N PHE A 177 -11.87 11.51 -2.93
CA PHE A 177 -11.95 12.52 -1.89
C PHE A 177 -12.56 13.80 -2.49
N ARG A 178 -13.46 14.45 -1.75
CA ARG A 178 -14.20 15.63 -2.24
C ARG A 178 -13.26 16.74 -2.66
N GLY A 179 -13.60 17.43 -3.75
CA GLY A 179 -12.86 18.56 -4.29
C GLY A 179 -12.38 18.33 -5.72
N GLN A 180 -11.75 19.32 -6.29
CA GLN A 180 -11.14 19.23 -7.62
C GLN A 180 -9.65 19.03 -7.52
N VAL A 181 -9.11 18.27 -8.47
CA VAL A 181 -7.68 18.16 -8.67
C VAL A 181 -7.13 19.51 -9.11
N SER A 182 -6.26 20.11 -8.30
CA SER A 182 -5.54 21.32 -8.72
C SER A 182 -4.16 20.90 -9.26
N PRO A 183 -3.83 21.21 -10.52
CA PRO A 183 -2.52 20.92 -11.09
C PRO A 183 -1.37 21.46 -10.24
N GLU A 184 -1.53 22.65 -9.68
CA GLU A 184 -0.48 23.29 -8.86
C GLU A 184 -0.23 22.57 -7.53
N THR A 185 -1.28 22.08 -6.87
CA THR A 185 -1.14 21.31 -5.63
C THR A 185 -0.63 19.89 -5.89
N HIS A 186 -0.85 19.37 -7.10
CA HIS A 186 -0.35 18.07 -7.50
C HIS A 186 1.17 18.05 -7.78
N LEU A 187 1.78 19.21 -8.02
CA LEU A 187 3.22 19.32 -8.28
C LEU A 187 4.08 19.47 -7.02
N LYS A 188 3.50 19.59 -5.83
CA LYS A 188 4.24 19.78 -4.58
C LYS A 188 4.27 18.49 -3.76
N GLY A 189 5.43 18.16 -3.23
CA GLY A 189 5.61 17.02 -2.33
C GLY A 189 4.76 17.16 -1.07
N ASP A 190 4.69 18.36 -0.51
CA ASP A 190 3.80 18.83 0.59
C ASP A 190 3.55 17.77 1.69
N ILE A 191 4.64 17.10 2.11
CA ILE A 191 4.59 16.03 3.10
C ILE A 191 5.10 16.46 4.47
N PHE A 192 5.67 17.66 4.59
CA PHE A 192 6.44 18.03 5.77
C PHE A 192 5.59 18.15 7.04
N GLY A 193 4.34 18.62 6.93
CA GLY A 193 3.40 18.62 8.04
C GLY A 193 3.03 17.21 8.51
N LEU A 194 2.94 16.25 7.57
CA LEU A 194 2.72 14.84 7.89
C LEU A 194 3.94 14.24 8.59
N TYR A 195 5.13 14.54 8.09
CA TYR A 195 6.38 14.12 8.71
C TYR A 195 6.50 14.63 10.15
N GLU A 196 6.27 15.93 10.39
CA GLU A 196 6.31 16.51 11.72
C GLU A 196 5.25 15.93 12.68
N THR A 197 4.11 15.51 12.14
CA THR A 197 3.08 14.81 12.92
C THR A 197 3.52 13.40 13.25
N ALA A 198 4.10 12.69 12.29
CA ALA A 198 4.58 11.33 12.44
C ALA A 198 5.70 11.22 13.48
N THR A 199 6.68 12.13 13.45
CA THR A 199 7.80 12.13 14.42
C THR A 199 7.34 12.19 15.88
N LYS A 200 6.19 12.84 16.15
CA LYS A 200 5.61 12.96 17.50
C LYS A 200 4.91 11.68 17.99
N GLN A 201 4.78 10.69 17.11
CA GLN A 201 4.11 9.41 17.39
C GLN A 201 5.11 8.25 17.51
N LEU A 202 6.39 8.49 17.24
CA LEU A 202 7.41 7.46 17.32
C LEU A 202 7.68 7.03 18.76
N PRO A 203 8.08 5.77 19.00
CA PRO A 203 8.52 5.29 20.30
C PRO A 203 9.64 6.13 20.87
N THR A 204 9.58 6.40 22.17
CA THR A 204 10.60 7.17 22.90
C THR A 204 11.59 6.29 23.68
N ASP A 205 11.43 4.97 23.58
CA ASP A 205 12.25 3.97 24.27
C ASP A 205 13.54 3.57 23.52
N GLY A 206 13.85 4.27 22.42
CA GLY A 206 15.02 3.98 21.60
C GLY A 206 14.77 2.90 20.55
N THR A 207 13.54 2.39 20.39
CA THR A 207 13.20 1.46 19.32
C THR A 207 13.45 2.13 17.96
N PRO A 208 14.29 1.54 17.07
CA PRO A 208 14.48 2.04 15.72
C PRO A 208 13.14 2.18 15.01
N SER A 209 12.90 3.29 14.35
CA SER A 209 11.58 3.59 13.81
C SER A 209 11.64 4.10 12.39
N PHE A 210 10.67 3.69 11.58
CA PHE A 210 10.48 4.16 10.22
C PHE A 210 9.16 4.92 10.07
N ILE A 211 9.22 5.99 9.30
CA ILE A 211 8.04 6.75 8.89
C ILE A 211 7.76 6.41 7.42
N PHE A 212 6.54 6.03 7.14
CA PHE A 212 6.04 5.82 5.79
C PHE A 212 5.03 6.91 5.43
N ILE A 213 5.26 7.63 4.35
CA ILE A 213 4.38 8.71 3.89
C ILE A 213 3.96 8.42 2.45
N ASP A 214 2.66 8.23 2.23
CA ASP A 214 2.10 8.24 0.89
C ASP A 214 1.91 9.69 0.43
N ALA A 215 2.73 10.11 -0.53
CA ALA A 215 2.61 11.43 -1.15
C ALA A 215 1.34 11.55 -1.99
N ASN A 216 0.73 10.43 -2.34
CA ASN A 216 -0.51 10.31 -3.08
C ASN A 216 -0.51 11.17 -4.36
N TRP A 217 0.57 11.05 -5.10
CA TRP A 217 0.88 11.87 -6.25
C TRP A 217 0.34 11.23 -7.53
N PRO A 218 -0.47 11.93 -8.32
CA PRO A 218 -0.84 11.46 -9.65
C PRO A 218 0.40 11.56 -10.55
N MET A 219 1.08 10.45 -10.76
CA MET A 219 2.25 10.41 -11.62
C MET A 219 1.81 10.35 -13.08
N SER A 220 2.12 11.38 -13.85
CA SER A 220 2.29 11.22 -15.28
C SER A 220 3.64 10.53 -15.51
N VAL A 221 3.62 9.29 -15.97
CA VAL A 221 4.85 8.60 -16.37
C VAL A 221 5.39 9.29 -17.61
N PRO A 222 6.65 9.77 -17.63
CA PRO A 222 7.22 10.35 -18.84
C PRO A 222 7.17 9.35 -19.98
N THR A 223 6.70 9.80 -21.16
CA THR A 223 6.61 8.97 -22.36
C THR A 223 7.99 8.38 -22.68
N GLY A 224 8.09 7.07 -22.82
CA GLY A 224 9.34 6.37 -23.13
C GLY A 224 10.12 5.81 -21.92
N THR A 225 9.61 5.92 -20.72
CA THR A 225 10.23 5.32 -19.54
C THR A 225 9.94 3.81 -19.49
N PRO A 226 10.94 2.94 -19.25
CA PRO A 226 10.71 1.50 -19.10
C PRO A 226 9.75 1.23 -17.94
N ALA A 227 8.87 0.25 -18.11
CA ALA A 227 7.82 -0.11 -17.15
C ALA A 227 8.32 -0.68 -15.80
N TYR A 228 9.63 -0.71 -15.54
CA TYR A 228 10.21 -1.33 -14.36
C TYR A 228 11.09 -0.37 -13.55
N SER A 229 10.69 -0.15 -12.37
CA SER A 229 11.23 0.09 -11.02
C SER A 229 12.66 0.68 -10.79
N ASN A 230 13.41 1.04 -11.77
CA ASN A 230 14.73 1.67 -11.57
C ASN A 230 14.72 3.15 -11.97
N PHE A 231 13.63 3.86 -11.61
CA PHE A 231 13.66 5.30 -11.73
C PHE A 231 14.73 5.86 -10.78
N PRO A 232 15.70 6.65 -11.29
CA PRO A 232 16.55 7.42 -10.41
C PRO A 232 15.66 8.25 -9.48
N VAL A 233 16.05 8.38 -8.21
CA VAL A 233 15.33 9.18 -7.21
C VAL A 233 14.95 10.57 -7.71
N ASP A 234 15.73 11.09 -8.68
CA ASP A 234 15.53 12.40 -9.28
C ASP A 234 14.62 12.41 -10.53
N ALA A 235 14.05 11.28 -10.93
CA ALA A 235 13.16 11.21 -12.09
C ALA A 235 11.86 12.01 -11.90
N PHE A 236 11.49 12.25 -10.65
CA PHE A 236 10.29 13.01 -10.31
C PHE A 236 10.64 14.28 -9.53
N PRO A 237 10.16 15.45 -9.94
CA PRO A 237 10.47 16.73 -9.27
C PRO A 237 10.17 16.71 -7.78
N TRP A 238 9.10 16.03 -7.37
CA TRP A 238 8.70 15.93 -5.97
C TRP A 238 9.69 15.13 -5.10
N THR A 239 10.37 14.13 -5.65
CA THR A 239 11.36 13.34 -4.88
C THR A 239 12.55 14.21 -4.52
N LYS A 240 12.96 15.11 -5.40
CA LYS A 240 14.02 16.08 -5.12
C LYS A 240 13.60 17.06 -4.02
N GLU A 241 12.40 17.63 -4.12
CA GLU A 241 11.85 18.54 -3.10
C GLU A 241 11.81 17.86 -1.71
N VAL A 242 11.31 16.64 -1.65
CA VAL A 242 11.21 15.86 -0.42
C VAL A 242 12.60 15.58 0.16
N ARG A 243 13.55 15.13 -0.66
CA ARG A 243 14.92 14.85 -0.24
C ARG A 243 15.58 16.10 0.34
N ASP A 244 15.57 17.18 -0.43
CA ASP A 244 16.25 18.42 -0.05
C ASP A 244 15.61 19.01 1.22
N GLY A 245 14.30 18.96 1.33
CA GLY A 245 13.57 19.44 2.50
C GLY A 245 13.79 18.62 3.77
N LEU A 246 13.82 17.29 3.69
CA LEU A 246 14.13 16.42 4.84
C LEU A 246 15.60 16.56 5.25
N THR A 247 16.52 16.57 4.28
CA THR A 247 17.94 16.75 4.55
C THR A 247 18.22 18.09 5.26
N SER A 248 17.58 19.17 4.82
CA SER A 248 17.67 20.47 5.49
C SER A 248 17.17 20.42 6.94
N ARG A 249 16.06 19.74 7.21
CA ARG A 249 15.52 19.57 8.58
C ARG A 249 16.47 18.77 9.47
N TRP A 250 16.99 17.67 8.96
CA TRP A 250 17.94 16.85 9.72
C TRP A 250 19.24 17.57 10.02
N ASN A 251 19.76 18.36 9.09
CA ASN A 251 20.96 19.19 9.34
C ASN A 251 20.72 20.22 10.45
N ASN A 252 19.51 20.80 10.53
CA ASN A 252 19.15 21.75 11.60
C ASN A 252 19.01 21.09 12.99
N LEU A 253 18.87 19.76 13.01
CA LEU A 253 18.79 18.97 14.26
C LEU A 253 20.10 18.25 14.58
N ASP A 254 21.20 18.58 13.90
CA ASP A 254 22.49 17.89 14.00
C ASP A 254 22.38 16.35 13.87
N GLY A 255 21.42 15.88 13.10
CA GLY A 255 21.09 14.46 12.95
C GLY A 255 20.50 13.79 14.20
N ASN A 256 20.13 14.55 15.21
CA ASN A 256 19.46 14.03 16.40
C ASN A 256 17.95 13.91 16.15
N THR A 257 17.56 12.85 15.49
CA THR A 257 16.18 12.56 15.09
C THR A 257 15.69 11.27 15.71
N ALA A 258 14.38 11.15 15.90
CA ALA A 258 13.76 9.96 16.48
C ALA A 258 13.62 8.82 15.47
N GLU A 259 13.53 9.14 14.17
CA GLU A 259 13.40 8.15 13.11
C GLU A 259 14.76 7.63 12.63
N THR A 260 14.76 6.36 12.20
CA THR A 260 15.87 5.71 11.52
C THR A 260 15.85 6.03 10.03
N GLY A 261 14.66 6.20 9.46
CA GLY A 261 14.47 6.56 8.07
C GLY A 261 13.04 6.87 7.72
N VAL A 262 12.89 7.47 6.56
CA VAL A 262 11.61 7.88 5.98
C VAL A 262 11.45 7.27 4.60
N PHE A 263 10.36 6.54 4.39
CA PHE A 263 9.91 6.08 3.09
C PHE A 263 8.81 7.01 2.59
N VAL A 264 9.04 7.66 1.48
CA VAL A 264 7.99 8.44 0.80
C VAL A 264 7.61 7.70 -0.46
N THR A 265 6.37 7.32 -0.58
CA THR A 265 5.85 6.51 -1.68
C THR A 265 4.74 7.23 -2.42
N SER A 266 4.46 6.79 -3.63
CA SER A 266 3.28 7.18 -4.38
C SER A 266 2.82 6.02 -5.27
N LEU A 267 1.53 5.79 -5.32
CA LEU A 267 0.90 4.71 -6.06
C LEU A 267 0.23 5.28 -7.32
N ALA A 268 0.98 5.34 -8.41
CA ALA A 268 0.54 5.96 -9.66
C ALA A 268 -0.77 5.38 -10.21
N TYR A 269 -0.96 4.07 -10.09
CA TYR A 269 -2.11 3.37 -10.67
C TYR A 269 -3.45 3.74 -10.04
N TYR A 270 -3.50 4.35 -8.89
CA TYR A 270 -4.76 4.78 -8.28
C TYR A 270 -5.52 5.83 -9.10
N TYR A 271 -4.81 6.55 -9.93
CA TYR A 271 -5.34 7.68 -10.71
C TYR A 271 -5.65 7.31 -12.17
N GLU A 272 -5.24 6.13 -12.63
CA GLU A 272 -5.32 5.72 -14.02
C GLU A 272 -6.39 4.64 -14.21
N ASP A 273 -7.43 4.94 -14.99
CA ASP A 273 -8.46 3.98 -15.40
C ASP A 273 -8.63 3.96 -16.93
N SER A 274 -7.55 4.15 -17.65
CA SER A 274 -7.54 4.16 -19.10
C SER A 274 -6.81 2.93 -19.66
N GLU A 275 -7.44 2.22 -20.60
CA GLU A 275 -6.79 1.14 -21.35
C GLU A 275 -5.66 1.63 -22.27
N ALA A 276 -5.65 2.93 -22.57
CA ALA A 276 -4.58 3.55 -23.36
C ALA A 276 -3.34 3.85 -22.50
N ALA A 277 -3.47 3.87 -21.17
CA ALA A 277 -2.32 3.97 -20.30
C ALA A 277 -1.62 2.61 -20.23
N PRO A 278 -0.32 2.52 -20.53
CA PRO A 278 0.42 1.30 -20.26
C PRO A 278 0.31 0.97 -18.77
N SER A 279 0.43 -0.32 -18.44
CA SER A 279 0.43 -0.78 -17.04
C SER A 279 1.25 0.21 -16.19
N PRO A 280 0.64 0.81 -15.18
CA PRO A 280 1.34 1.83 -14.39
C PRO A 280 2.58 1.23 -13.81
N VAL A 281 3.63 2.03 -13.78
CA VAL A 281 4.85 1.70 -13.05
C VAL A 281 4.44 1.47 -11.60
N GLY A 282 4.89 0.39 -11.00
CA GLY A 282 4.54 0.02 -9.64
C GLY A 282 4.78 1.14 -8.62
N MET A 283 4.88 0.85 -7.36
CA MET A 283 5.04 1.85 -6.32
C MET A 283 6.29 2.70 -6.55
N GLY A 284 6.11 3.97 -6.93
CA GLY A 284 7.19 4.96 -6.94
C GLY A 284 7.53 5.37 -5.51
N GLY A 285 8.81 5.65 -5.24
CA GLY A 285 9.17 6.12 -3.90
C GLY A 285 10.65 6.38 -3.72
N CYS A 286 10.98 6.96 -2.59
CA CYS A 286 12.35 7.13 -2.13
C CYS A 286 12.47 6.75 -0.65
N PHE A 287 13.62 6.21 -0.31
CA PHE A 287 14.05 6.00 1.08
C PHE A 287 15.13 7.03 1.42
N LEU A 288 14.97 7.66 2.56
CA LEU A 288 15.87 8.68 3.08
C LEU A 288 16.22 8.36 4.54
N SER A 289 17.47 8.56 4.90
CA SER A 289 17.95 8.37 6.27
C SER A 289 18.66 9.62 6.77
N PRO A 290 18.40 10.05 8.02
CA PRO A 290 19.12 11.15 8.63
C PRO A 290 20.61 10.81 8.88
N LYS A 291 20.94 9.53 8.96
CA LYS A 291 22.30 9.01 9.20
C LYS A 291 22.67 7.97 8.15
N PRO A 292 22.88 8.37 6.87
CA PRO A 292 23.08 7.41 5.78
C PRO A 292 24.30 6.50 5.93
N SER A 293 25.29 6.93 6.72
CA SER A 293 26.53 6.16 6.99
C SER A 293 26.45 5.29 8.25
N ALA A 294 25.40 5.43 9.07
CA ALA A 294 25.23 4.55 10.22
C ALA A 294 24.80 3.15 9.74
N PRO A 295 25.52 2.07 10.08
CA PRO A 295 25.06 0.74 9.74
C PRO A 295 23.72 0.51 10.46
N LEU A 296 22.68 0.20 9.67
CA LEU A 296 21.47 -0.33 10.24
C LEU A 296 21.85 -1.69 10.84
N ASN A 297 21.90 -1.75 12.18
CA ASN A 297 22.06 -3.03 12.86
C ASN A 297 20.92 -3.95 12.39
N ASN A 298 21.25 -5.04 11.69
CA ASN A 298 20.33 -5.98 11.05
C ASN A 298 20.01 -5.69 9.56
N ALA A 299 21.05 -5.60 8.76
CA ALA A 299 20.93 -5.42 7.31
C ALA A 299 19.94 -6.39 6.67
N ALA A 300 19.95 -7.67 7.06
CA ALA A 300 19.06 -8.68 6.47
C ALA A 300 17.57 -8.34 6.59
N ALA A 301 17.10 -7.87 7.75
CA ALA A 301 15.70 -7.50 7.92
C ALA A 301 15.32 -6.28 7.04
N ILE A 302 16.24 -5.34 6.87
CA ILE A 302 16.03 -4.17 6.02
C ILE A 302 16.11 -4.56 4.54
N ASP A 303 17.01 -5.46 4.17
CA ASP A 303 17.13 -5.96 2.80
C ASP A 303 15.84 -6.69 2.39
N ASP A 304 15.27 -7.52 3.25
CA ASP A 304 14.00 -8.19 3.02
C ASP A 304 12.84 -7.18 2.84
N LEU A 305 12.80 -6.14 3.68
CA LEU A 305 11.82 -5.06 3.56
C LEU A 305 11.96 -4.30 2.24
N VAL A 306 13.19 -3.89 1.90
CA VAL A 306 13.49 -3.17 0.65
C VAL A 306 13.17 -4.04 -0.57
N TYR A 307 13.48 -5.34 -0.50
CA TYR A 307 13.12 -6.29 -1.54
C TYR A 307 11.59 -6.32 -1.76
N CYS A 308 10.80 -6.45 -0.69
CA CYS A 308 9.35 -6.47 -0.78
C CYS A 308 8.76 -5.14 -1.28
N LEU A 309 9.35 -4.00 -0.92
CA LEU A 309 8.96 -2.70 -1.44
C LEU A 309 9.23 -2.58 -2.95
N ARG A 310 10.40 -3.00 -3.41
CA ARG A 310 10.79 -2.97 -4.82
C ARG A 310 9.94 -3.89 -5.70
N HIS A 311 9.43 -4.99 -5.13
CA HIS A 311 8.61 -5.97 -5.82
C HIS A 311 7.16 -5.91 -5.35
N TYR A 312 6.71 -4.75 -4.92
CA TYR A 312 5.35 -4.58 -4.43
C TYR A 312 4.30 -4.89 -5.50
N ASP A 313 4.58 -4.57 -6.74
CA ASP A 313 3.73 -4.77 -7.91
C ASP A 313 3.63 -6.24 -8.39
N PHE A 314 4.42 -7.13 -7.78
CA PHE A 314 4.39 -8.54 -8.14
C PHE A 314 3.32 -9.32 -7.37
N ILE A 315 2.28 -9.76 -8.08
CA ILE A 315 1.27 -10.70 -7.57
C ILE A 315 1.46 -12.03 -8.33
N PRO A 316 1.66 -13.16 -7.63
CA PRO A 316 1.77 -14.46 -8.29
C PRO A 316 0.50 -14.79 -9.08
N ARG A 317 0.64 -15.34 -10.28
CA ARG A 317 -0.50 -15.84 -11.09
C ARG A 317 -1.14 -17.08 -10.47
N GLN A 318 -0.33 -17.88 -9.82
CA GLN A 318 -0.74 -19.10 -9.09
C GLN A 318 0.08 -19.21 -7.80
N LEU A 319 -0.53 -19.67 -6.74
CA LEU A 319 0.13 -20.11 -5.51
C LEU A 319 0.10 -21.63 -5.42
#